data_b2f1020de0f25cfcca7cbdfadf5616db
#
_entry.id   b2f1020de0f25cfcca7cbdfadf5616db
#
_cell.length_a   1.000
_cell.length_b   1.000
_cell.length_c   1.000
_cell.angle_alpha   90.00
_cell.angle_beta   90.00
_cell.angle_gamma   90.00
#
_symmetry.space_group_name_H-M   'P 1'
#
loop_
_entity.id
_entity.type
_entity.pdbx_description
1 polymer ?
#
loop_
_entity_poly.entity_id
_entity_poly.type
_entity_poly.pdbx_seq_one_letter_code
_entity_poly.pdbx_strand_id
1 'polypeptide(L)'
;MQSKRGRPRNVETQKSILNASYDLLLEQGFGAVTVEKIAERAKVSKATIYKWWPNKAAVVMDGFLSATIARLPVPDTGCVLDDILIHATNLVRFLISREGKIITELIGEGQLDSGLSEAYRTRYFHPRRLEARLLIERGIERGELKDNLDIELCIDLIYGPVFYRLLVTGYPLDDSYVRQLVMNAFKGIGVD
;
A
#
# COMPACT_ATOMS: atom_id res chain seq x y z
N MET A 1 30.29 31.25 -14.34
CA MET A 1 29.01 31.32 -13.57
C MET A 1 28.10 30.19 -14.00
N GLN A 2 28.09 29.08 -13.28
CA GLN A 2 27.21 27.94 -13.57
C GLN A 2 25.89 28.11 -12.80
N SER A 3 24.81 28.21 -13.53
CA SER A 3 23.42 28.29 -13.06
C SER A 3 23.01 26.99 -12.37
N LYS A 4 22.87 26.98 -11.05
CA LYS A 4 22.17 25.93 -10.29
C LYS A 4 20.68 25.99 -10.61
N ARG A 5 20.24 25.33 -11.66
CA ARG A 5 18.82 25.21 -12.05
C ARG A 5 18.28 23.83 -11.77
N GLY A 6 17.22 23.76 -10.95
CA GLY A 6 16.09 22.87 -11.23
C GLY A 6 15.80 21.76 -10.25
N ARG A 7 16.65 21.30 -9.32
CA ARG A 7 16.39 20.11 -8.51
C ARG A 7 15.61 20.33 -7.20
N PRO A 8 15.87 21.35 -6.35
CA PRO A 8 15.18 21.45 -5.06
C PRO A 8 13.69 21.81 -5.16
N ARG A 9 13.33 22.81 -5.99
CA ARG A 9 11.94 23.28 -6.12
C ARG A 9 10.97 22.24 -6.67
N ASN A 10 11.42 21.32 -7.52
CA ASN A 10 10.59 20.28 -8.11
C ASN A 10 10.18 19.23 -7.06
N VAL A 11 11.11 18.78 -6.23
CA VAL A 11 10.85 17.79 -5.16
C VAL A 11 9.94 18.36 -4.07
N GLU A 12 10.19 19.61 -3.64
CA GLU A 12 9.35 20.27 -2.64
C GLU A 12 7.92 20.48 -3.15
N THR A 13 7.77 20.87 -4.42
CA THR A 13 6.46 21.03 -5.05
C THR A 13 5.71 19.71 -5.13
N GLN A 14 6.37 18.62 -5.55
CA GLN A 14 5.75 17.30 -5.58
C GLN A 14 5.31 16.87 -4.17
N LYS A 15 6.17 17.01 -3.17
CA LYS A 15 5.86 16.68 -1.78
C LYS A 15 4.67 17.49 -1.25
N SER A 16 4.61 18.80 -1.57
CA SER A 16 3.46 19.65 -1.19
C SER A 16 2.15 19.17 -1.82
N ILE A 17 2.17 18.77 -3.09
CA ILE A 17 1.00 18.22 -3.78
C ILE A 17 0.55 16.89 -3.16
N LEU A 18 1.48 15.96 -2.90
CA LEU A 18 1.19 14.67 -2.30
C LEU A 18 0.62 14.83 -0.88
N ASN A 19 1.20 15.69 -0.06
CA ASN A 19 0.67 15.99 1.27
C ASN A 19 -0.74 16.59 1.20
N ALA A 20 -0.95 17.58 0.33
CA ALA A 20 -2.26 18.20 0.14
C ALA A 20 -3.33 17.19 -0.31
N SER A 21 -2.97 16.27 -1.20
CA SER A 21 -3.88 15.22 -1.67
C SER A 21 -4.23 14.22 -0.56
N TYR A 22 -3.25 13.85 0.25
CA TYR A 22 -3.44 12.96 1.40
C TYR A 22 -4.32 13.60 2.48
N ASP A 23 -4.03 14.84 2.88
CA ASP A 23 -4.81 15.55 3.89
C ASP A 23 -6.29 15.70 3.46
N LEU A 24 -6.52 16.07 2.19
CA LEU A 24 -7.87 16.17 1.63
C LEU A 24 -8.60 14.82 1.60
N LEU A 25 -7.88 13.74 1.29
CA LEU A 25 -8.43 12.39 1.31
C LEU A 25 -8.89 12.00 2.73
N LEU A 26 -8.08 12.29 3.74
CA LEU A 26 -8.42 12.02 5.15
C LEU A 26 -9.60 12.85 5.67
N GLU A 27 -9.69 14.11 5.21
CA GLU A 27 -10.70 15.05 5.68
C GLU A 27 -12.09 14.78 5.10
N GLN A 28 -12.18 14.40 3.82
CA GLN A 28 -13.45 14.43 3.10
C GLN A 28 -13.72 13.21 2.19
N GLY A 29 -12.83 12.19 2.20
CA GLY A 29 -12.95 10.98 1.37
C GLY A 29 -12.62 11.25 -0.12
N PHE A 30 -12.43 10.15 -0.89
CA PHE A 30 -12.00 10.25 -2.28
C PHE A 30 -13.02 10.97 -3.18
N GLY A 31 -14.32 10.71 -2.97
CA GLY A 31 -15.38 11.29 -3.81
C GLY A 31 -15.37 12.82 -3.80
N ALA A 32 -15.10 13.45 -2.65
CA ALA A 32 -15.10 14.90 -2.48
C ALA A 32 -13.78 15.57 -2.83
N VAL A 33 -12.68 14.84 -3.01
CA VAL A 33 -11.39 15.39 -3.45
C VAL A 33 -11.44 15.75 -4.93
N THR A 34 -10.91 16.92 -5.29
CA THR A 34 -10.74 17.38 -6.69
C THR A 34 -9.33 17.90 -6.92
N VAL A 35 -8.88 17.91 -8.19
CA VAL A 35 -7.56 18.46 -8.56
C VAL A 35 -7.48 19.96 -8.26
N GLU A 36 -8.60 20.68 -8.33
CA GLU A 36 -8.72 22.09 -7.94
C GLU A 36 -8.39 22.30 -6.47
N LYS A 37 -9.02 21.53 -5.59
CA LYS A 37 -8.77 21.58 -4.13
C LYS A 37 -7.32 21.22 -3.78
N ILE A 38 -6.76 20.23 -4.46
CA ILE A 38 -5.34 19.86 -4.28
C ILE A 38 -4.43 21.01 -4.71
N ALA A 39 -4.69 21.62 -5.87
CA ALA A 39 -3.92 22.73 -6.41
C ALA A 39 -3.96 23.95 -5.49
N GLU A 40 -5.15 24.31 -4.99
CA GLU A 40 -5.36 25.39 -4.04
C GLU A 40 -4.59 25.15 -2.73
N ARG A 41 -4.74 23.99 -2.11
CA ARG A 41 -4.05 23.62 -0.85
C ARG A 41 -2.53 23.57 -1.01
N ALA A 42 -2.04 23.03 -2.11
CA ALA A 42 -0.61 22.95 -2.41
C ALA A 42 -0.02 24.27 -2.93
N LYS A 43 -0.87 25.30 -3.17
CA LYS A 43 -0.49 26.60 -3.74
C LYS A 43 0.21 26.47 -5.10
N VAL A 44 -0.32 25.63 -5.97
CA VAL A 44 0.18 25.39 -7.33
C VAL A 44 -0.94 25.53 -8.37
N SER A 45 -0.58 25.60 -9.64
CA SER A 45 -1.58 25.53 -10.72
C SER A 45 -1.99 24.06 -10.98
N LYS A 46 -3.21 23.82 -11.48
CA LYS A 46 -3.64 22.49 -11.97
C LYS A 46 -2.69 21.93 -13.03
N ALA A 47 -2.19 22.80 -13.93
CA ALA A 47 -1.22 22.41 -14.94
C ALA A 47 0.07 21.85 -14.33
N THR A 48 0.46 22.32 -13.14
CA THR A 48 1.61 21.76 -12.40
C THR A 48 1.33 20.34 -11.94
N ILE A 49 0.13 20.05 -11.45
CA ILE A 49 -0.26 18.68 -11.04
C ILE A 49 -0.28 17.75 -12.26
N TYR A 50 -0.92 18.15 -13.35
CA TYR A 50 -1.04 17.35 -14.57
C TYR A 50 0.29 17.05 -15.28
N LYS A 51 1.39 17.75 -14.93
CA LYS A 51 2.74 17.36 -15.39
C LYS A 51 3.21 16.02 -14.86
N TRP A 52 2.74 15.60 -13.70
CA TRP A 52 3.19 14.38 -13.02
C TRP A 52 2.11 13.31 -12.89
N TRP A 53 0.84 13.72 -12.79
CA TRP A 53 -0.28 12.82 -12.57
C TRP A 53 -1.37 13.06 -13.63
N PRO A 54 -1.78 12.02 -14.36
CA PRO A 54 -2.75 12.17 -15.45
C PRO A 54 -4.17 12.49 -14.96
N ASN A 55 -4.50 12.15 -13.70
CA ASN A 55 -5.83 12.33 -13.13
C ASN A 55 -5.80 12.41 -11.59
N LYS A 56 -6.97 12.67 -10.99
CA LYS A 56 -7.18 12.73 -9.55
C LYS A 56 -6.75 11.44 -8.84
N ALA A 57 -7.15 10.29 -9.36
CA ALA A 57 -6.87 9.01 -8.75
C ALA A 57 -5.36 8.76 -8.61
N ALA A 58 -4.58 9.10 -9.65
CA ALA A 58 -3.14 8.94 -9.63
C ALA A 58 -2.46 9.76 -8.52
N VAL A 59 -2.79 11.06 -8.39
CA VAL A 59 -2.16 11.92 -7.36
C VAL A 59 -2.60 11.53 -5.95
N VAL A 60 -3.84 11.09 -5.77
CA VAL A 60 -4.36 10.66 -4.47
C VAL A 60 -3.70 9.35 -4.05
N MET A 61 -3.54 8.38 -4.95
CA MET A 61 -2.87 7.11 -4.65
C MET A 61 -1.40 7.31 -4.31
N ASP A 62 -0.67 8.13 -5.06
CA ASP A 62 0.72 8.43 -4.76
C ASP A 62 0.87 9.20 -3.43
N GLY A 63 -0.05 10.10 -3.12
CA GLY A 63 -0.11 10.81 -1.82
C GLY A 63 -0.33 9.86 -0.66
N PHE A 64 -1.29 8.95 -0.81
CA PHE A 64 -1.60 7.94 0.19
C PHE A 64 -0.41 6.98 0.40
N LEU A 65 0.20 6.45 -0.67
CA LEU A 65 1.38 5.60 -0.56
C LEU A 65 2.54 6.34 0.12
N SER A 66 2.84 7.58 -0.31
CA SER A 66 3.93 8.38 0.24
C SER A 66 3.78 8.63 1.74
N ALA A 67 2.55 8.87 2.22
CA ALA A 67 2.27 9.11 3.63
C ALA A 67 2.31 7.84 4.48
N THR A 68 2.01 6.67 3.89
CA THR A 68 1.83 5.42 4.64
C THR A 68 2.99 4.43 4.51
N ILE A 69 3.94 4.67 3.59
CA ILE A 69 5.05 3.75 3.32
C ILE A 69 5.91 3.45 4.55
N ALA A 70 6.19 4.46 5.38
CA ALA A 70 7.00 4.30 6.59
C ALA A 70 6.27 3.53 7.72
N ARG A 71 4.97 3.32 7.61
CA ARG A 71 4.16 2.61 8.62
C ARG A 71 4.14 1.10 8.43
N LEU A 72 4.54 0.65 7.25
CA LEU A 72 4.60 -0.76 6.87
C LEU A 72 6.02 -1.10 6.41
N PRO A 73 7.01 -1.07 7.32
CA PRO A 73 8.38 -1.44 6.97
C PRO A 73 8.46 -2.92 6.59
N VAL A 74 9.36 -3.24 5.67
CA VAL A 74 9.68 -4.62 5.32
C VAL A 74 10.65 -5.18 6.36
N PRO A 75 10.26 -6.18 7.16
CA PRO A 75 11.13 -6.76 8.17
C PRO A 75 12.32 -7.52 7.55
N ASP A 76 13.37 -7.69 8.33
CA ASP A 76 14.51 -8.55 8.01
C ASP A 76 15.14 -9.07 9.31
N THR A 77 14.48 -10.03 9.94
CA THR A 77 14.88 -10.62 11.22
C THR A 77 15.91 -11.74 11.08
N GLY A 78 16.07 -12.26 9.86
CA GLY A 78 16.84 -13.47 9.58
C GLY A 78 16.01 -14.75 9.60
N CYS A 79 14.70 -14.68 9.86
CA CYS A 79 13.76 -15.80 9.83
C CYS A 79 12.51 -15.39 9.05
N VAL A 80 12.19 -16.12 7.97
CA VAL A 80 11.07 -15.76 7.09
C VAL A 80 9.72 -15.85 7.79
N LEU A 81 9.56 -16.78 8.71
CA LEU A 81 8.31 -16.91 9.48
C LEU A 81 8.06 -15.65 10.33
N ASP A 82 9.10 -15.17 11.04
CA ASP A 82 9.01 -13.96 11.85
C ASP A 82 8.80 -12.71 10.98
N ASP A 83 9.51 -12.64 9.86
CA ASP A 83 9.36 -11.54 8.89
C ASP A 83 7.92 -11.45 8.39
N ILE A 84 7.32 -12.56 7.96
CA ILE A 84 5.94 -12.60 7.47
C ILE A 84 4.93 -12.34 8.61
N LEU A 85 5.15 -12.85 9.80
CA LEU A 85 4.31 -12.58 10.97
C LEU A 85 4.29 -11.09 11.31
N ILE A 86 5.45 -10.45 11.36
CA ILE A 86 5.56 -9.01 11.63
C ILE A 86 4.90 -8.20 10.53
N HIS A 87 5.18 -8.53 9.27
CA HIS A 87 4.64 -7.80 8.12
C HIS A 87 3.10 -7.91 8.04
N ALA A 88 2.55 -9.11 8.18
CA ALA A 88 1.11 -9.34 8.17
C ALA A 88 0.40 -8.69 9.37
N THR A 89 1.02 -8.73 10.57
CA THR A 89 0.49 -8.07 11.76
C THR A 89 0.46 -6.56 11.60
N ASN A 90 1.53 -5.97 11.06
CA ASN A 90 1.58 -4.53 10.79
C ASN A 90 0.52 -4.12 9.75
N LEU A 91 0.34 -4.92 8.70
CA LEU A 91 -0.71 -4.69 7.71
C LEU A 91 -2.10 -4.71 8.36
N VAL A 92 -2.42 -5.72 9.16
CA VAL A 92 -3.73 -5.83 9.82
C VAL A 92 -3.97 -4.65 10.76
N ARG A 93 -3.00 -4.30 11.61
CA ARG A 93 -3.08 -3.15 12.51
C ARG A 93 -3.30 -1.84 11.73
N PHE A 94 -2.63 -1.69 10.60
CA PHE A 94 -2.85 -0.56 9.70
C PHE A 94 -4.27 -0.57 9.12
N LEU A 95 -4.72 -1.68 8.56
CA LEU A 95 -6.04 -1.79 7.92
C LEU A 95 -7.22 -1.50 8.87
N ILE A 96 -7.11 -1.89 10.15
CA ILE A 96 -8.15 -1.59 11.17
C ILE A 96 -8.04 -0.18 11.75
N SER A 97 -6.97 0.58 11.44
CA SER A 97 -6.82 1.96 11.88
C SER A 97 -7.76 2.91 11.12
N ARG A 98 -7.91 4.15 11.63
CA ARG A 98 -8.69 5.19 10.94
C ARG A 98 -8.22 5.41 9.50
N GLU A 99 -6.92 5.40 9.28
CA GLU A 99 -6.34 5.61 7.95
C GLU A 99 -6.49 4.39 7.04
N GLY A 100 -6.37 3.18 7.60
CA GLY A 100 -6.58 1.94 6.86
C GLY A 100 -8.00 1.77 6.34
N LYS A 101 -9.01 2.35 7.01
CA LYS A 101 -10.40 2.39 6.51
C LYS A 101 -10.52 3.05 5.14
N ILE A 102 -9.65 3.98 4.81
CA ILE A 102 -9.61 4.60 3.49
C ILE A 102 -9.34 3.56 2.39
N ILE A 103 -8.52 2.55 2.67
CA ILE A 103 -8.29 1.44 1.72
C ILE A 103 -9.61 0.75 1.38
N THR A 104 -10.44 0.49 2.37
CA THR A 104 -11.76 -0.13 2.17
C THR A 104 -12.66 0.75 1.29
N GLU A 105 -12.68 2.06 1.54
CA GLU A 105 -13.43 3.03 0.75
C GLU A 105 -12.92 3.08 -0.70
N LEU A 106 -11.60 3.18 -0.88
CA LEU A 106 -10.97 3.21 -2.21
C LEU A 106 -11.20 1.93 -3.02
N ILE A 107 -11.17 0.76 -2.37
CA ILE A 107 -11.49 -0.51 -3.01
C ILE A 107 -12.98 -0.53 -3.40
N GLY A 108 -13.87 -0.10 -2.52
CA GLY A 108 -15.31 -0.02 -2.77
C GLY A 108 -15.65 0.92 -3.93
N GLU A 109 -15.17 2.17 -3.90
CA GLU A 109 -15.37 3.14 -4.98
C GLU A 109 -14.73 2.67 -6.31
N GLY A 110 -13.58 2.01 -6.23
CA GLY A 110 -12.87 1.45 -7.39
C GLY A 110 -13.65 0.35 -8.13
N GLN A 111 -14.65 -0.29 -7.51
CA GLN A 111 -15.52 -1.24 -8.22
C GLN A 111 -16.42 -0.53 -9.25
N LEU A 112 -16.68 0.75 -9.08
CA LEU A 112 -17.52 1.57 -9.96
C LEU A 112 -16.71 2.55 -10.82
N ASP A 113 -15.44 2.79 -10.49
CA ASP A 113 -14.53 3.70 -11.19
C ASP A 113 -13.27 2.95 -11.64
N SER A 114 -13.20 2.63 -12.94
CA SER A 114 -12.06 1.90 -13.52
C SER A 114 -10.74 2.65 -13.41
N GLY A 115 -10.75 3.99 -13.46
CA GLY A 115 -9.55 4.82 -13.31
C GLY A 115 -9.00 4.79 -11.88
N LEU A 116 -9.88 4.77 -10.87
CA LEU A 116 -9.51 4.60 -9.48
C LEU A 116 -8.99 3.18 -9.21
N SER A 117 -9.70 2.16 -9.74
CA SER A 117 -9.29 0.76 -9.62
C SER A 117 -7.88 0.53 -10.18
N GLU A 118 -7.60 1.06 -11.37
CA GLU A 118 -6.28 0.96 -12.01
C GLU A 118 -5.20 1.70 -11.22
N ALA A 119 -5.49 2.94 -10.76
CA ALA A 119 -4.56 3.70 -9.94
C ALA A 119 -4.27 3.01 -8.60
N TYR A 120 -5.28 2.44 -7.94
CA TYR A 120 -5.10 1.64 -6.72
C TYR A 120 -4.19 0.44 -6.97
N ARG A 121 -4.45 -0.34 -8.03
CA ARG A 121 -3.64 -1.54 -8.34
C ARG A 121 -2.19 -1.20 -8.64
N THR A 122 -1.97 -0.22 -9.52
CA THR A 122 -0.62 0.07 -10.04
C THR A 122 0.22 0.93 -9.10
N ARG A 123 -0.40 1.89 -8.39
CA ARG A 123 0.33 2.88 -7.60
C ARG A 123 0.38 2.60 -6.10
N TYR A 124 -0.52 1.74 -5.60
CA TYR A 124 -0.53 1.37 -4.19
C TYR A 124 -0.37 -0.13 -3.97
N PHE A 125 -1.27 -0.95 -4.53
CA PHE A 125 -1.32 -2.39 -4.24
C PHE A 125 -0.09 -3.13 -4.77
N HIS A 126 0.29 -2.92 -6.03
CA HIS A 126 1.44 -3.59 -6.63
C HIS A 126 2.78 -3.30 -5.91
N PRO A 127 3.13 -2.06 -5.56
CA PRO A 127 4.31 -1.79 -4.73
C PRO A 127 4.32 -2.57 -3.41
N ARG A 128 3.17 -2.65 -2.72
CA ARG A 128 3.05 -3.44 -1.47
C ARG A 128 3.19 -4.94 -1.70
N ARG A 129 2.69 -5.44 -2.82
CA ARG A 129 2.84 -6.84 -3.20
C ARG A 129 4.32 -7.20 -3.45
N LEU A 130 5.11 -6.28 -4.01
CA LEU A 130 6.55 -6.48 -4.18
C LEU A 130 7.30 -6.59 -2.83
N GLU A 131 6.85 -5.91 -1.79
CA GLU A 131 7.39 -6.04 -0.44
C GLU A 131 7.15 -7.46 0.11
N ALA A 132 5.93 -7.99 -0.04
CA ALA A 132 5.62 -9.36 0.35
C ALA A 132 6.41 -10.40 -0.47
N ARG A 133 6.58 -10.16 -1.78
CA ARG A 133 7.42 -10.99 -2.65
C ARG A 133 8.85 -11.08 -2.13
N LEU A 134 9.46 -9.94 -1.75
CA LEU A 134 10.82 -9.89 -1.22
C LEU A 134 10.98 -10.78 0.02
N LEU A 135 9.99 -10.85 0.91
CA LEU A 135 10.04 -11.72 2.09
C LEU A 135 10.07 -13.20 1.69
N ILE A 136 9.22 -13.60 0.74
CA ILE A 136 9.18 -14.99 0.24
C ILE A 136 10.49 -15.36 -0.47
N GLU A 137 11.01 -14.48 -1.34
CA GLU A 137 12.28 -14.68 -2.05
C GLU A 137 13.44 -14.88 -1.07
N ARG A 138 13.54 -14.05 -0.01
CA ARG A 138 14.53 -14.22 1.05
C ARG A 138 14.40 -15.57 1.77
N GLY A 139 13.17 -16.00 2.03
CA GLY A 139 12.91 -17.32 2.67
C GLY A 139 13.34 -18.48 1.78
N ILE A 140 13.15 -18.39 0.46
CA ILE A 140 13.65 -19.38 -0.51
C ILE A 140 15.17 -19.35 -0.55
N GLU A 141 15.80 -18.18 -0.66
CA GLU A 141 17.26 -18.02 -0.68
C GLU A 141 17.95 -18.58 0.58
N ARG A 142 17.29 -18.50 1.74
CA ARG A 142 17.78 -19.04 3.02
C ARG A 142 17.49 -20.54 3.19
N GLY A 143 16.73 -21.16 2.29
CA GLY A 143 16.30 -22.55 2.40
C GLY A 143 15.22 -22.80 3.47
N GLU A 144 14.53 -21.78 3.92
CA GLU A 144 13.42 -21.86 4.90
C GLU A 144 12.09 -22.18 4.22
N LEU A 145 11.97 -21.86 2.93
CA LEU A 145 10.82 -22.17 2.08
C LEU A 145 11.24 -23.07 0.92
N LYS A 146 10.30 -23.84 0.39
CA LYS A 146 10.51 -24.68 -0.79
C LYS A 146 10.90 -23.80 -2.00
N ASP A 147 11.78 -24.29 -2.85
CA ASP A 147 12.32 -23.56 -4.02
C ASP A 147 11.39 -23.52 -5.23
N ASN A 148 10.41 -24.44 -5.28
CA ASN A 148 9.46 -24.58 -6.38
C ASN A 148 8.10 -23.92 -6.11
N LEU A 149 8.04 -22.93 -5.22
CA LEU A 149 6.80 -22.24 -4.88
C LEU A 149 6.36 -21.27 -5.99
N ASP A 150 5.06 -21.24 -6.26
CA ASP A 150 4.43 -20.07 -6.90
C ASP A 150 4.33 -18.94 -5.87
N ILE A 151 5.25 -17.97 -5.97
CA ILE A 151 5.36 -16.85 -5.01
C ILE A 151 4.07 -16.02 -4.99
N GLU A 152 3.45 -15.78 -6.15
CA GLU A 152 2.21 -15.01 -6.23
C GLU A 152 1.07 -15.71 -5.51
N LEU A 153 0.95 -17.03 -5.68
CA LEU A 153 -0.03 -17.83 -4.97
C LEU A 153 0.24 -17.85 -3.45
N CYS A 154 1.50 -17.93 -3.02
CA CYS A 154 1.86 -17.85 -1.60
C CYS A 154 1.43 -16.50 -0.98
N ILE A 155 1.66 -15.40 -1.68
CA ILE A 155 1.21 -14.07 -1.25
C ILE A 155 -0.32 -14.05 -1.13
N ASP A 156 -1.04 -14.58 -2.12
CA ASP A 156 -2.50 -14.62 -2.09
C ASP A 156 -3.04 -15.48 -0.94
N LEU A 157 -2.42 -16.62 -0.64
CA LEU A 157 -2.79 -17.48 0.49
C LEU A 157 -2.57 -16.81 1.85
N ILE A 158 -1.50 -16.02 1.99
CA ILE A 158 -1.17 -15.35 3.24
C ILE A 158 -2.01 -14.10 3.45
N TYR A 159 -2.16 -13.25 2.43
CA TYR A 159 -2.77 -11.93 2.58
C TYR A 159 -4.24 -11.86 2.11
N GLY A 160 -4.66 -12.72 1.19
CA GLY A 160 -6.04 -12.75 0.69
C GLY A 160 -7.09 -12.91 1.78
N PRO A 161 -6.94 -13.85 2.75
CA PRO A 161 -7.89 -14.03 3.84
C PRO A 161 -8.06 -12.81 4.75
N VAL A 162 -7.04 -11.93 4.86
CA VAL A 162 -7.14 -10.66 5.59
C VAL A 162 -8.13 -9.73 4.90
N PHE A 163 -8.00 -9.56 3.59
CA PHE A 163 -8.93 -8.74 2.80
C PHE A 163 -10.34 -9.36 2.72
N TYR A 164 -10.44 -10.69 2.67
CA TYR A 164 -11.72 -11.38 2.73
C TYR A 164 -12.45 -11.09 4.06
N ARG A 165 -11.75 -11.14 5.20
CA ARG A 165 -12.33 -10.74 6.48
C ARG A 165 -12.70 -9.26 6.52
N LEU A 166 -11.81 -8.40 6.03
CA LEU A 166 -12.01 -6.96 6.03
C LEU A 166 -13.21 -6.52 5.19
N LEU A 167 -13.35 -7.09 3.99
CA LEU A 167 -14.30 -6.60 2.98
C LEU A 167 -15.60 -7.40 2.90
N VAL A 168 -15.59 -8.68 3.33
CA VAL A 168 -16.71 -9.60 3.09
C VAL A 168 -17.35 -10.05 4.41
N THR A 169 -16.59 -10.69 5.31
CA THR A 169 -17.20 -11.34 6.48
C THR A 169 -17.33 -10.43 7.68
N GLY A 170 -16.52 -9.40 7.81
CA GLY A 170 -16.50 -8.50 8.98
C GLY A 170 -16.05 -9.18 10.29
N TYR A 171 -15.51 -10.40 10.23
CA TYR A 171 -14.97 -11.05 11.42
C TYR A 171 -13.74 -10.32 11.97
N PRO A 172 -13.47 -10.41 13.30
CA PRO A 172 -12.35 -9.72 13.91
C PRO A 172 -11.01 -10.02 13.22
N LEU A 173 -10.26 -8.96 12.99
CA LEU A 173 -8.88 -9.00 12.53
C LEU A 173 -7.99 -8.63 13.71
N ASP A 174 -7.34 -9.63 14.31
CA ASP A 174 -6.46 -9.47 15.46
C ASP A 174 -5.15 -10.25 15.27
N ASP A 175 -4.20 -10.04 16.18
CA ASP A 175 -2.89 -10.68 16.15
C ASP A 175 -2.99 -12.22 16.25
N SER A 176 -4.00 -12.74 16.96
CA SER A 176 -4.25 -14.20 17.09
C SER A 176 -4.63 -14.81 15.74
N TYR A 177 -5.54 -14.13 15.04
CA TYR A 177 -5.94 -14.54 13.69
C TYR A 177 -4.75 -14.54 12.71
N VAL A 178 -3.96 -13.45 12.71
CA VAL A 178 -2.78 -13.35 11.85
C VAL A 178 -1.82 -14.49 12.10
N ARG A 179 -1.52 -14.76 13.38
CA ARG A 179 -0.64 -15.88 13.75
C ARG A 179 -1.16 -17.21 13.23
N GLN A 180 -2.44 -17.53 13.45
CA GLN A 180 -3.04 -18.77 12.96
C GLN A 180 -3.01 -18.87 11.43
N LEU A 181 -3.31 -17.79 10.73
CA LEU A 181 -3.30 -17.71 9.28
C LEU A 181 -1.90 -18.00 8.72
N VAL A 182 -0.88 -17.31 9.21
CA VAL A 182 0.51 -17.49 8.77
C VAL A 182 1.00 -18.89 9.10
N MET A 183 0.79 -19.38 10.33
CA MET A 183 1.20 -20.74 10.73
C MET A 183 0.54 -21.83 9.88
N ASN A 184 -0.71 -21.65 9.46
CA ASN A 184 -1.38 -22.61 8.57
C ASN A 184 -0.86 -22.52 7.13
N ALA A 185 -0.55 -21.33 6.63
CA ALA A 185 0.09 -21.18 5.32
C ALA A 185 1.47 -21.88 5.30
N PHE A 186 2.26 -21.70 6.36
CA PHE A 186 3.60 -22.32 6.47
C PHE A 186 3.59 -23.85 6.50
N LYS A 187 2.55 -24.52 6.97
CA LYS A 187 2.41 -25.98 6.86
C LYS A 187 2.41 -26.47 5.41
N GLY A 188 2.03 -25.64 4.45
CA GLY A 188 2.03 -25.96 3.02
C GLY A 188 3.30 -25.52 2.28
N ILE A 189 3.95 -24.44 2.71
CA ILE A 189 5.06 -23.80 2.00
C ILE A 189 6.42 -23.93 2.71
N GLY A 190 6.43 -24.25 4.00
CA GLY A 190 7.67 -24.45 4.77
C GLY A 190 8.43 -25.71 4.34
N VAL A 191 9.73 -25.73 4.63
CA VAL A 191 10.56 -26.95 4.57
C VAL A 191 10.35 -27.68 5.89
N ASP A 192 10.22 -29.02 5.86
CA ASP A 192 10.07 -29.90 7.03
C ASP A 192 11.35 -29.92 7.89
#